data_bcb354a23d7d6aa27215f67ee20b09e9
#
_entry.id   bcb354a23d7d6aa27215f67ee20b09e9
#
_cell.length_a   1.000
_cell.length_b   1.000
_cell.length_c   1.000
_cell.angle_alpha   90.00
_cell.angle_beta   90.00
_cell.angle_gamma   90.00
#
_symmetry.space_group_name_H-M   'P 1'
#
loop_
_entity.id
_entity.type
_entity.pdbx_description
1 polymer ?
#
loop_
_entity_poly.entity_id
_entity_poly.type
_entity_poly.pdbx_seq_one_letter_code
_entity_poly.pdbx_strand_id
1 'polypeptide(L)'
;MNITKAFCLSIALLGASNMQAITNSDFVIQQDNTKINNYQTNRPEASKRLFVSQAVEQQIAHIKQLLTNVRLAWMFENCFPNTLDTTVHFDGKDDTFVYTGDIHAMWLRDSGAQVWPYVQLANKDAKLKKMLAGVIKRQFKCINIDPYANAF
;
A
#
# COMPACT_ATOMS: atom_id res chain seq x y z
N MET A 1 -11.61 17.45 -13.16
CA MET A 1 -11.22 16.27 -13.97
C MET A 1 -11.02 15.12 -13.01
N ASN A 2 -11.96 14.16 -12.99
CA ASN A 2 -12.06 13.13 -11.96
C ASN A 2 -10.95 12.09 -12.08
N ILE A 3 -10.09 12.03 -11.06
CA ILE A 3 -8.94 11.11 -10.95
C ILE A 3 -9.36 9.63 -10.83
N THR A 4 -10.63 9.35 -10.63
CA THR A 4 -11.19 7.99 -10.51
C THR A 4 -11.19 7.19 -11.82
N LYS A 5 -10.91 7.82 -12.97
CA LYS A 5 -10.86 7.14 -14.28
C LYS A 5 -9.48 6.69 -14.73
N ALA A 6 -8.42 7.06 -14.00
CA ALA A 6 -7.03 6.78 -14.40
C ALA A 6 -6.49 5.40 -13.97
N PHE A 7 -7.18 4.69 -13.08
CA PHE A 7 -6.68 3.41 -12.55
C PHE A 7 -7.05 2.17 -13.39
N CYS A 8 -7.89 2.34 -14.42
CA CYS A 8 -8.31 1.23 -15.32
C CYS A 8 -7.58 1.20 -16.66
N LEU A 9 -6.63 2.11 -16.93
CA LEU A 9 -6.11 2.26 -18.31
C LEU A 9 -4.68 1.75 -18.55
N SER A 10 -4.05 1.08 -17.60
CA SER A 10 -2.64 0.66 -17.74
C SER A 10 -2.44 -0.82 -18.14
N ILE A 11 -3.48 -1.57 -18.46
CA ILE A 11 -3.37 -3.00 -18.84
C ILE A 11 -3.82 -3.29 -20.29
N ALA A 12 -3.98 -2.31 -21.12
CA ALA A 12 -4.48 -2.52 -22.50
C ALA A 12 -3.53 -1.96 -23.55
N LEU A 13 -2.33 -2.56 -23.70
CA LEU A 13 -1.52 -2.38 -24.89
C LEU A 13 -0.60 -3.59 -25.13
N LEU A 14 -1.19 -4.73 -25.50
CA LEU A 14 -0.52 -5.79 -26.25
C LEU A 14 -1.59 -6.75 -26.83
N GLY A 15 -1.78 -6.74 -28.13
CA GLY A 15 -2.53 -7.77 -28.87
C GLY A 15 -3.87 -7.34 -29.43
N ALA A 16 -3.88 -6.67 -30.58
CA ALA A 16 -5.06 -6.51 -31.42
C ALA A 16 -5.37 -7.83 -32.15
N SER A 17 -6.23 -8.66 -31.55
CA SER A 17 -7.08 -9.61 -32.28
C SER A 17 -8.11 -10.17 -31.29
N ASN A 18 -9.39 -9.87 -31.53
CA ASN A 18 -10.57 -10.28 -30.76
C ASN A 18 -10.73 -9.67 -29.35
N MET A 19 -10.84 -8.35 -29.27
CA MET A 19 -11.44 -7.71 -28.10
C MET A 19 -12.97 -7.83 -28.19
N GLN A 20 -13.53 -8.91 -27.65
CA GLN A 20 -14.92 -8.85 -27.19
C GLN A 20 -14.95 -7.87 -26.00
N ALA A 21 -15.85 -6.89 -26.09
CA ALA A 21 -16.04 -5.97 -24.98
C ALA A 21 -16.43 -6.77 -23.73
N ILE A 22 -15.55 -6.75 -22.73
CA ILE A 22 -15.86 -7.30 -21.41
C ILE A 22 -16.97 -6.41 -20.85
N THR A 23 -18.19 -6.91 -20.84
CA THR A 23 -19.34 -6.22 -20.27
C THR A 23 -19.23 -6.31 -18.74
N ASN A 24 -19.80 -5.33 -18.02
CA ASN A 24 -19.82 -5.33 -16.54
C ASN A 24 -20.46 -6.59 -15.92
N SER A 25 -21.13 -7.44 -16.71
CA SER A 25 -21.68 -8.72 -16.29
C SER A 25 -20.63 -9.83 -16.12
N ASP A 26 -19.45 -9.70 -16.76
CA ASP A 26 -18.41 -10.75 -16.71
C ASP A 26 -17.56 -10.65 -15.45
N PHE A 27 -17.70 -9.57 -14.66
CA PHE A 27 -17.05 -9.36 -13.38
C PHE A 27 -17.98 -9.61 -12.18
N VAL A 28 -19.03 -10.42 -12.38
CA VAL A 28 -19.80 -10.93 -11.24
C VAL A 28 -18.96 -12.00 -10.56
N ILE A 29 -18.12 -11.58 -9.59
CA ILE A 29 -17.59 -12.51 -8.58
C ILE A 29 -18.83 -13.09 -7.91
N GLN A 30 -19.17 -14.34 -8.24
CA GLN A 30 -20.24 -15.04 -7.54
C GLN A 30 -19.93 -14.98 -6.04
N GLN A 31 -20.76 -14.24 -5.33
CA GLN A 31 -20.72 -14.22 -3.88
C GLN A 31 -21.09 -15.63 -3.43
N ASP A 32 -20.08 -16.41 -3.05
CA ASP A 32 -20.30 -17.62 -2.29
C ASP A 32 -20.70 -17.21 -0.86
N ASN A 33 -21.99 -16.88 -0.70
CA ASN A 33 -22.62 -16.46 0.56
C ASN A 33 -22.78 -17.63 1.54
N THR A 34 -22.27 -18.81 1.25
CA THR A 34 -22.52 -20.02 2.05
C THR A 34 -21.59 -20.20 3.24
N LYS A 35 -20.53 -19.36 3.37
CA LYS A 35 -19.69 -19.34 4.58
C LYS A 35 -19.57 -17.92 5.09
N ILE A 36 -20.26 -17.62 6.15
CA ILE A 36 -19.94 -16.46 7.02
C ILE A 36 -18.56 -16.79 7.61
N ASN A 37 -17.51 -16.55 6.82
CA ASN A 37 -16.15 -16.62 7.33
C ASN A 37 -15.98 -15.42 8.26
N ASN A 38 -15.81 -15.70 9.53
CA ASN A 38 -15.51 -14.69 10.54
C ASN A 38 -14.06 -14.23 10.29
N TYR A 39 -13.90 -13.27 9.36
CA TYR A 39 -12.60 -12.70 9.00
C TYR A 39 -12.09 -11.83 10.15
N GLN A 40 -11.22 -12.42 10.97
CA GLN A 40 -10.49 -11.66 12.00
C GLN A 40 -9.30 -10.96 11.37
N THR A 41 -8.95 -9.77 11.89
CA THR A 41 -7.76 -9.06 11.43
C THR A 41 -6.49 -9.82 11.81
N ASN A 42 -5.55 -9.88 10.87
CA ASN A 42 -4.20 -10.43 11.07
C ASN A 42 -3.16 -9.34 11.33
N ARG A 43 -3.60 -8.08 11.42
CA ARG A 43 -2.69 -6.97 11.72
C ARG A 43 -2.07 -7.15 13.11
N PRO A 44 -0.83 -6.73 13.31
CA PRO A 44 -0.25 -6.66 14.65
C PRO A 44 -1.11 -5.81 15.58
N GLU A 45 -1.09 -6.11 16.87
CA GLU A 45 -1.66 -5.25 17.89
C GLU A 45 -1.15 -3.81 17.75
N ALA A 46 -1.99 -2.82 18.02
CA ALA A 46 -1.66 -1.41 17.81
C ALA A 46 -0.33 -0.98 18.47
N SER A 47 -0.04 -1.54 19.63
CA SER A 47 1.22 -1.32 20.37
C SER A 47 2.46 -1.91 19.72
N LYS A 48 2.29 -2.87 18.82
CA LYS A 48 3.38 -3.57 18.11
C LYS A 48 3.60 -3.06 16.69
N ARG A 49 2.75 -2.15 16.20
CA ARG A 49 2.89 -1.55 14.87
C ARG A 49 4.05 -0.56 14.86
N LEU A 50 4.91 -0.66 13.86
CA LEU A 50 6.09 0.19 13.74
C LEU A 50 5.74 1.65 13.43
N PHE A 51 4.72 1.86 12.60
CA PHE A 51 4.25 3.21 12.25
C PHE A 51 2.73 3.24 12.12
N VAL A 52 2.09 4.14 12.86
CA VAL A 52 0.64 4.34 12.81
C VAL A 52 0.36 5.73 12.25
N SER A 53 -0.47 5.79 11.20
CA SER A 53 -0.96 7.02 10.58
C SER A 53 -2.48 7.11 10.70
N GLN A 54 -2.96 8.20 11.28
CA GLN A 54 -4.40 8.43 11.41
C GLN A 54 -5.10 8.52 10.03
N ALA A 55 -4.44 9.15 9.04
CA ALA A 55 -5.00 9.25 7.69
C ALA A 55 -5.15 7.88 7.02
N VAL A 56 -4.22 6.95 7.28
CA VAL A 56 -4.28 5.57 6.78
C VAL A 56 -5.41 4.80 7.46
N GLU A 57 -5.57 4.90 8.78
CA GLU A 57 -6.66 4.25 9.51
C GLU A 57 -8.04 4.77 9.05
N GLN A 58 -8.18 6.08 8.83
CA GLN A 58 -9.39 6.68 8.27
C GLN A 58 -9.68 6.17 6.86
N GLN A 59 -8.64 6.03 6.03
CA GLN A 59 -8.80 5.49 4.67
C GLN A 59 -9.26 4.02 4.70
N ILE A 60 -8.72 3.21 5.62
CA ILE A 60 -9.16 1.83 5.82
C ILE A 60 -10.64 1.79 6.19
N ALA A 61 -11.04 2.57 7.19
CA ALA A 61 -12.44 2.62 7.63
C ALA A 61 -13.38 3.05 6.50
N HIS A 62 -12.98 4.07 5.72
CA HIS A 62 -13.76 4.56 4.59
C HIS A 62 -13.93 3.50 3.49
N ILE A 63 -12.85 2.85 3.07
CA ILE A 63 -12.91 1.84 2.01
C ILE A 63 -13.73 0.61 2.45
N LYS A 64 -13.59 0.19 3.72
CA LYS A 64 -14.40 -0.91 4.27
C LYS A 64 -15.91 -0.62 4.21
N GLN A 65 -16.33 0.63 4.36
CA GLN A 65 -17.74 1.01 4.23
C GLN A 65 -18.24 0.97 2.78
N LEU A 66 -17.35 1.18 1.80
CA LEU A 66 -17.69 1.15 0.38
C LEU A 66 -17.70 -0.27 -0.21
N LEU A 67 -16.96 -1.20 0.39
CA LEU A 67 -16.84 -2.56 -0.08
C LEU A 67 -17.97 -3.43 0.46
N THR A 68 -18.84 -3.91 -0.43
CA THR A 68 -19.90 -4.86 -0.08
C THR A 68 -19.38 -6.29 0.12
N ASN A 69 -18.26 -6.64 -0.50
CA ASN A 69 -17.63 -7.94 -0.36
C ASN A 69 -16.75 -7.96 0.90
N VAL A 70 -17.19 -8.74 1.90
CA VAL A 70 -16.53 -8.84 3.23
C VAL A 70 -15.09 -9.34 3.12
N ARG A 71 -14.78 -10.26 2.20
CA ARG A 71 -13.42 -10.77 1.98
C ARG A 71 -12.50 -9.68 1.43
N LEU A 72 -12.97 -8.88 0.48
CA LEU A 72 -12.19 -7.76 -0.06
C LEU A 72 -11.95 -6.67 0.99
N ALA A 73 -12.96 -6.38 1.80
CA ALA A 73 -12.82 -5.44 2.91
C ALA A 73 -11.76 -5.91 3.92
N TRP A 74 -11.78 -7.20 4.28
CA TRP A 74 -10.78 -7.81 5.13
C TRP A 74 -9.37 -7.79 4.50
N MET A 75 -9.26 -8.15 3.22
CA MET A 75 -7.97 -8.10 2.51
C MET A 75 -7.41 -6.69 2.49
N PHE A 76 -8.24 -5.67 2.19
CA PHE A 76 -7.79 -4.28 2.19
C PHE A 76 -7.29 -3.84 3.57
N GLU A 77 -8.04 -4.16 4.64
CA GLU A 77 -7.66 -3.84 6.02
C GLU A 77 -6.31 -4.43 6.43
N ASN A 78 -5.98 -5.62 5.95
CA ASN A 78 -4.74 -6.31 6.33
C ASN A 78 -3.57 -5.98 5.39
N CYS A 79 -3.81 -5.81 4.09
CA CYS A 79 -2.74 -5.60 3.11
C CYS A 79 -2.34 -4.12 3.01
N PHE A 80 -3.32 -3.20 3.02
CA PHE A 80 -3.04 -1.78 2.80
C PHE A 80 -2.08 -1.18 3.83
N PRO A 81 -2.21 -1.42 5.15
CA PRO A 81 -1.30 -0.86 6.14
C PRO A 81 -0.06 -1.71 6.40
N ASN A 82 0.09 -2.89 5.78
CA ASN A 82 1.10 -3.88 6.18
C ASN A 82 2.52 -3.32 6.18
N THR A 83 2.91 -2.54 5.17
CA THR A 83 4.23 -1.90 5.11
C THR A 83 4.47 -1.00 6.33
N LEU A 84 3.49 -0.18 6.71
CA LEU A 84 3.60 0.71 7.86
C LEU A 84 3.64 -0.08 9.17
N ASP A 85 2.82 -1.11 9.27
CA ASP A 85 2.70 -1.91 10.48
C ASP A 85 3.98 -2.73 10.78
N THR A 86 4.72 -3.17 9.73
CA THR A 86 5.73 -4.23 9.89
C THR A 86 7.13 -3.92 9.38
N THR A 87 7.31 -2.95 8.46
CA THR A 87 8.60 -2.76 7.77
C THR A 87 9.17 -1.35 7.82
N VAL A 88 8.38 -0.36 8.23
CA VAL A 88 8.80 1.05 8.28
C VAL A 88 9.48 1.36 9.62
N HIS A 89 10.75 1.75 9.57
CA HIS A 89 11.52 2.23 10.72
C HIS A 89 11.79 3.73 10.57
N PHE A 90 10.94 4.53 11.18
CA PHE A 90 11.05 6.00 11.17
C PHE A 90 11.68 6.49 12.47
N ASP A 91 12.75 7.29 12.36
CA ASP A 91 13.50 7.82 13.52
C ASP A 91 12.79 8.96 14.27
N GLY A 92 11.61 9.35 13.80
CA GLY A 92 10.81 10.46 14.34
C GLY A 92 11.25 11.85 13.85
N LYS A 93 12.34 11.97 13.12
CA LYS A 93 12.91 13.23 12.61
C LYS A 93 12.84 13.32 11.10
N ASP A 94 13.77 12.70 10.41
CA ASP A 94 13.94 12.88 8.97
C ASP A 94 14.57 11.70 8.24
N ASP A 95 14.73 10.56 8.89
CA ASP A 95 15.27 9.35 8.30
C ASP A 95 14.27 8.20 8.44
N THR A 96 14.03 7.48 7.34
CA THR A 96 13.14 6.33 7.32
C THR A 96 13.76 5.21 6.53
N PHE A 97 13.98 4.09 7.22
CA PHE A 97 14.40 2.84 6.61
C PHE A 97 13.17 1.95 6.39
N VAL A 98 13.07 1.31 5.22
CA VAL A 98 11.98 0.40 4.89
C VAL A 98 12.55 -0.96 4.53
N TYR A 99 12.28 -1.96 5.34
CA TYR A 99 12.65 -3.34 5.03
C TYR A 99 11.90 -3.86 3.80
N THR A 100 12.58 -4.63 2.97
CA THR A 100 11.95 -5.31 1.86
C THR A 100 11.34 -6.63 2.37
N GLY A 101 10.07 -6.55 2.80
CA GLY A 101 9.34 -7.68 3.38
C GLY A 101 9.98 -8.21 4.66
N ASP A 102 10.39 -9.46 4.66
CA ASP A 102 11.04 -10.18 5.77
C ASP A 102 12.57 -10.07 5.75
N ILE A 103 13.13 -9.39 4.74
CA ILE A 103 14.57 -9.19 4.60
C ILE A 103 14.97 -7.87 5.27
N HIS A 104 15.90 -7.93 6.22
CA HIS A 104 16.42 -6.76 6.95
C HIS A 104 17.39 -5.95 6.10
N ALA A 105 16.96 -5.61 4.91
CA ALA A 105 17.67 -4.76 3.96
C ALA A 105 16.68 -3.89 3.20
N MET A 106 17.16 -2.77 2.65
CA MET A 106 16.37 -1.82 1.90
C MET A 106 16.82 -1.80 0.45
N TRP A 107 15.97 -2.32 -0.45
CA TRP A 107 16.09 -2.04 -1.88
C TRP A 107 15.42 -0.71 -2.19
N LEU A 108 16.11 0.17 -2.91
CA LEU A 108 15.60 1.54 -3.15
C LEU A 108 14.32 1.53 -3.98
N ARG A 109 14.26 0.72 -5.05
CA ARG A 109 13.06 0.56 -5.88
C ARG A 109 11.88 0.03 -5.06
N ASP A 110 12.12 -1.03 -4.31
CA ASP A 110 11.07 -1.72 -3.56
C ASP A 110 10.53 -0.85 -2.42
N SER A 111 11.40 -0.17 -1.69
CA SER A 111 11.00 0.76 -0.63
C SER A 111 10.12 1.90 -1.15
N GLY A 112 10.45 2.44 -2.33
CA GLY A 112 9.62 3.43 -3.00
C GLY A 112 8.24 2.88 -3.36
N ALA A 113 8.18 1.69 -3.95
CA ALA A 113 6.93 1.03 -4.33
C ALA A 113 6.06 0.70 -3.10
N GLN A 114 6.68 0.20 -2.01
CA GLN A 114 5.97 -0.15 -0.78
C GLN A 114 5.27 1.05 -0.13
N VAL A 115 5.86 2.26 -0.20
CA VAL A 115 5.26 3.46 0.41
C VAL A 115 4.42 4.28 -0.56
N TRP A 116 4.46 3.98 -1.85
CA TRP A 116 3.73 4.72 -2.88
C TRP A 116 2.23 4.87 -2.62
N PRO A 117 1.50 3.83 -2.13
CA PRO A 117 0.07 3.94 -1.87
C PRO A 117 -0.31 5.04 -0.87
N TYR A 118 0.61 5.44 0.01
CA TYR A 118 0.36 6.43 1.06
C TYR A 118 0.65 7.87 0.64
N VAL A 119 1.31 8.09 -0.49
CA VAL A 119 1.70 9.44 -0.95
C VAL A 119 0.48 10.37 -1.07
N GLN A 120 -0.64 9.87 -1.57
CA GLN A 120 -1.88 10.64 -1.69
C GLN A 120 -2.49 11.07 -0.34
N LEU A 121 -2.08 10.43 0.76
CA LEU A 121 -2.54 10.74 2.11
C LEU A 121 -1.59 11.70 2.86
N ALA A 122 -0.41 12.00 2.30
CA ALA A 122 0.63 12.80 2.96
C ALA A 122 0.17 14.19 3.41
N ASN A 123 -0.76 14.81 2.67
CA ASN A 123 -1.29 16.12 3.03
C ASN A 123 -2.35 16.08 4.15
N LYS A 124 -2.82 14.88 4.52
CA LYS A 124 -3.81 14.66 5.59
C LYS A 124 -3.17 14.28 6.92
N ASP A 125 -1.87 13.96 6.93
CA ASP A 125 -1.14 13.53 8.12
C ASP A 125 0.31 14.00 8.07
N ALA A 126 0.65 14.96 8.92
CA ALA A 126 1.98 15.56 8.97
C ALA A 126 3.07 14.55 9.37
N LYS A 127 2.74 13.57 10.22
CA LYS A 127 3.67 12.50 10.63
C LYS A 127 3.96 11.57 9.44
N LEU A 128 2.92 11.19 8.69
CA LEU A 128 3.05 10.40 7.48
C LEU A 128 3.89 11.14 6.42
N LYS A 129 3.63 12.43 6.23
CA LYS A 129 4.42 13.27 5.30
C LYS A 129 5.91 13.29 5.67
N LYS A 130 6.24 13.44 6.96
CA LYS A 130 7.62 13.39 7.45
C LYS A 130 8.27 12.04 7.20
N MET A 131 7.57 10.95 7.50
CA MET A 131 8.03 9.59 7.25
C MET A 131 8.36 9.38 5.76
N LEU A 132 7.46 9.76 4.85
CA LEU A 132 7.67 9.66 3.40
C LEU A 132 8.87 10.51 2.92
N ALA A 133 9.02 11.72 3.43
CA ALA A 133 10.19 12.55 3.16
C ALA A 133 11.48 11.90 3.67
N GLY A 134 11.42 11.21 4.81
CA GLY A 134 12.51 10.43 5.37
C GLY A 134 12.95 9.28 4.47
N VAL A 135 12.00 8.58 3.82
CA VAL A 135 12.33 7.54 2.82
C VAL A 135 13.13 8.14 1.66
N ILE A 136 12.71 9.27 1.13
CA ILE A 136 13.42 9.97 0.04
C ILE A 136 14.85 10.34 0.48
N LYS A 137 15.00 10.93 1.66
CA LYS A 137 16.32 11.29 2.21
C LYS A 137 17.21 10.06 2.39
N ARG A 138 16.67 8.96 2.90
CA ARG A 138 17.39 7.70 3.05
C ARG A 138 17.86 7.17 1.70
N GLN A 139 17.02 7.20 0.67
CA GLN A 139 17.39 6.76 -0.67
C GLN A 139 18.55 7.58 -1.24
N PHE A 140 18.51 8.92 -1.13
CA PHE A 140 19.63 9.77 -1.55
C PHE A 140 20.91 9.48 -0.75
N LYS A 141 20.80 9.26 0.55
CA LYS A 141 21.93 8.86 1.39
C LYS A 141 22.56 7.55 0.91
N CYS A 142 21.75 6.55 0.62
CA CYS A 142 22.19 5.26 0.09
C CYS A 142 22.90 5.41 -1.26
N ILE A 143 22.34 6.18 -2.20
CA ILE A 143 22.94 6.46 -3.50
C ILE A 143 24.31 7.15 -3.35
N ASN A 144 24.46 8.06 -2.37
CA ASN A 144 25.75 8.72 -2.11
C ASN A 144 26.80 7.78 -1.50
N ILE A 145 26.36 6.70 -0.84
CA ILE A 145 27.28 5.67 -0.29
C ILE A 145 27.77 4.77 -1.44
N ASP A 146 26.84 4.18 -2.18
CA ASP A 146 27.16 3.34 -3.33
C ASP A 146 25.97 3.30 -4.31
N PRO A 147 26.07 4.01 -5.47
CA PRO A 147 24.98 4.04 -6.45
C PRO A 147 24.74 2.71 -7.17
N TYR A 148 25.66 1.76 -7.05
CA TYR A 148 25.59 0.44 -7.69
C TYR A 148 25.20 -0.68 -6.71
N ALA A 149 25.08 -0.38 -5.43
CA ALA A 149 24.66 -1.38 -4.45
C ALA A 149 23.24 -1.89 -4.74
N ASN A 150 23.07 -3.20 -4.62
CA ASN A 150 21.77 -3.83 -4.82
C ASN A 150 20.80 -3.53 -3.68
N ALA A 151 21.30 -3.46 -2.44
CA ALA A 151 20.53 -3.17 -1.23
C ALA A 151 21.43 -2.58 -0.13
N PHE A 152 20.82 -2.04 0.93
CA PHE A 152 21.48 -1.40 2.08
C PHE A 152 20.98 -1.98 3.40
#